data_c9ac43f88679c7cccb5bf8b38113070e
#
_entry.id   c9ac43f88679c7cccb5bf8b38113070e
#
_cell.length_a   1.000
_cell.length_b   1.000
_cell.length_c   1.000
_cell.angle_alpha   90.00
_cell.angle_beta   90.00
_cell.angle_gamma   90.00
#
_symmetry.space_group_name_H-M   'P 1'
#
loop_
_entity.id
_entity.type
_entity.pdbx_description
1 polymer ?
#
loop_
_entity_poly.entity_id
_entity_poly.type
_entity_poly.pdbx_seq_one_letter_code
_entity_poly.pdbx_strand_id
1 'polypeptide(L)'
;LHEVVEDTDYTVEDVSNIFGPKIAQIVDGLTKISGGIFGDKASAQAESFKKLLLTMSDDIRVILIKISDRLHNMRTLGSQPPNKQYKIAGETLYIYAPLANRLGLNKIKEELEDLSFRYEHPEEYQQIIDKLAQTRAHRETLFEDFTRPIREALDKMGLTYTIKARIKTPYSIWCKMQNKHIEFEEVYDILAVRIIFEPQRAEDEISECFRIYVCTSRIYKPHPERLRDWLTHPKANGYQALHVTLMSKTGQWIEVQIRSTRMDEMAEQGFAAHWKYKEGSKTTADSEDELEKWLHTIKEILDDPQPNALDFLDAIKLNLYASEIFVVTPKGEFKTMPADCTALDFAFSIHTFLGSHCIGAKVNHKLVPLSHKLQSGDQVEILTSKTQRVQKEWINFATTAKAKNKIQAILRREERELQKQGEEILNEFFEKAEVEPNSMNIDKLCDLHRIKFREELFQAIGSKNVVLGTADLNVLHEKQGNKGNSWTHFIPFLKKKSPSSKTKEKPTSEQPISIDRKKTVVLNEENIQNFIIAECCHPIPGDDVLGYIDSDK
;
A
#
# COMPACT_ATOMS: atom_id res chain seq x y z
N LEU A 1 -10.64 -20.82 -19.31
CA LEU A 1 -11.67 -20.03 -20.02
C LEU A 1 -11.22 -18.58 -20.25
N HIS A 2 -10.58 -17.91 -19.23
CA HIS A 2 -10.12 -16.53 -19.43
C HIS A 2 -9.02 -16.41 -20.50
N GLU A 3 -8.09 -17.37 -20.57
CA GLU A 3 -7.08 -17.42 -21.64
C GLU A 3 -7.71 -17.62 -23.02
N VAL A 4 -8.83 -18.35 -23.11
CA VAL A 4 -9.56 -18.49 -24.39
C VAL A 4 -10.08 -17.13 -24.87
N VAL A 5 -10.61 -16.31 -23.95
CA VAL A 5 -11.07 -14.95 -24.29
C VAL A 5 -9.90 -14.00 -24.57
N GLU A 6 -8.75 -14.18 -23.91
CA GLU A 6 -7.56 -13.33 -24.12
C GLU A 6 -6.83 -13.65 -25.44
N ASP A 7 -6.76 -14.94 -25.82
CA ASP A 7 -5.86 -15.42 -26.87
C ASP A 7 -6.60 -15.90 -28.14
N THR A 8 -7.95 -15.89 -28.16
CA THR A 8 -8.76 -16.31 -29.31
C THR A 8 -9.86 -15.30 -29.60
N ASP A 9 -10.61 -15.54 -30.69
CA ASP A 9 -11.73 -14.69 -31.11
C ASP A 9 -13.03 -14.90 -30.29
N TYR A 10 -13.02 -15.81 -29.31
CA TYR A 10 -14.17 -16.01 -28.42
C TYR A 10 -14.33 -14.85 -27.45
N THR A 11 -15.57 -14.43 -27.25
CA THR A 11 -15.92 -13.28 -26.40
C THR A 11 -16.45 -13.73 -25.04
N VAL A 12 -16.52 -12.78 -24.08
CA VAL A 12 -17.19 -13.00 -22.80
C VAL A 12 -18.67 -13.36 -23.00
N GLU A 13 -19.31 -12.86 -24.06
CA GLU A 13 -20.69 -13.17 -24.42
C GLU A 13 -20.86 -14.63 -24.85
N ASP A 14 -19.90 -15.18 -25.60
CA ASP A 14 -19.88 -16.60 -25.97
C ASP A 14 -19.76 -17.48 -24.73
N VAL A 15 -18.89 -17.08 -23.78
CA VAL A 15 -18.78 -17.76 -22.48
C VAL A 15 -20.10 -17.69 -21.70
N SER A 16 -20.78 -16.54 -21.74
CA SER A 16 -22.08 -16.38 -21.08
C SER A 16 -23.15 -17.30 -21.67
N ASN A 17 -23.17 -17.44 -23.00
CA ASN A 17 -24.14 -18.29 -23.72
C ASN A 17 -23.94 -19.78 -23.42
N ILE A 18 -22.66 -20.20 -23.22
CA ILE A 18 -22.32 -21.63 -23.02
C ILE A 18 -22.36 -22.00 -21.54
N PHE A 19 -21.80 -21.17 -20.66
CA PHE A 19 -21.55 -21.49 -19.24
C PHE A 19 -22.42 -20.67 -18.27
N GLY A 20 -23.19 -19.73 -18.77
CA GLY A 20 -24.05 -18.85 -17.99
C GLY A 20 -23.37 -17.56 -17.52
N PRO A 21 -24.18 -16.54 -17.13
CA PRO A 21 -23.72 -15.17 -16.87
C PRO A 21 -22.76 -15.08 -15.69
N LYS A 22 -22.90 -15.94 -14.66
CA LYS A 22 -22.04 -15.90 -13.48
C LYS A 22 -20.61 -16.35 -13.78
N ILE A 23 -20.43 -17.34 -14.64
CA ILE A 23 -19.09 -17.78 -15.09
C ILE A 23 -18.49 -16.71 -16.01
N ALA A 24 -19.29 -16.14 -16.91
CA ALA A 24 -18.86 -15.05 -17.77
C ALA A 24 -18.36 -13.82 -16.99
N GLN A 25 -19.04 -13.44 -15.92
CA GLN A 25 -18.62 -12.35 -15.04
C GLN A 25 -17.27 -12.63 -14.38
N ILE A 26 -17.03 -13.86 -13.90
CA ILE A 26 -15.73 -14.26 -13.33
C ILE A 26 -14.63 -14.20 -14.41
N VAL A 27 -14.92 -14.70 -15.62
CA VAL A 27 -13.99 -14.69 -16.75
C VAL A 27 -13.65 -13.26 -17.15
N ASP A 28 -14.65 -12.37 -17.27
CA ASP A 28 -14.42 -10.95 -17.58
C ASP A 28 -13.54 -10.26 -16.54
N GLY A 29 -13.74 -10.54 -15.24
CA GLY A 29 -12.89 -10.02 -14.17
C GLY A 29 -11.44 -10.49 -14.22
N LEU A 30 -11.19 -11.68 -14.79
CA LEU A 30 -9.85 -12.24 -14.94
C LEU A 30 -9.13 -11.75 -16.19
N THR A 31 -9.86 -11.37 -17.25
CA THR A 31 -9.28 -10.94 -18.53
C THR A 31 -8.59 -9.59 -18.42
N LYS A 32 -7.46 -9.45 -19.07
CA LYS A 32 -6.74 -8.18 -19.18
C LYS A 32 -7.53 -7.21 -20.05
N ILE A 33 -7.41 -5.92 -19.74
CA ILE A 33 -7.92 -4.87 -20.62
C ILE A 33 -7.00 -4.81 -21.84
N SER A 34 -7.51 -5.22 -22.99
CA SER A 34 -6.79 -5.13 -24.26
C SER A 34 -6.76 -3.67 -24.72
N GLY A 35 -5.57 -3.04 -24.67
CA GLY A 35 -5.36 -1.69 -25.16
C GLY A 35 -5.83 -0.61 -24.17
N GLY A 36 -4.92 -0.03 -23.41
CA GLY A 36 -5.22 1.15 -22.60
C GLY A 36 -5.70 2.31 -23.47
N ILE A 37 -6.72 3.01 -23.02
CA ILE A 37 -7.34 4.15 -23.73
C ILE A 37 -6.31 5.28 -23.97
N PHE A 38 -5.18 5.28 -23.27
CA PHE A 38 -4.17 6.33 -23.29
C PHE A 38 -2.77 5.93 -23.77
N GLY A 39 -2.60 4.78 -24.41
CA GLY A 39 -1.35 4.42 -25.10
C GLY A 39 -0.09 4.24 -24.24
N ASP A 40 -0.18 4.41 -22.92
CA ASP A 40 0.92 4.25 -21.98
C ASP A 40 0.82 2.91 -21.23
N LYS A 41 1.92 2.11 -21.26
CA LYS A 41 1.92 0.75 -20.68
C LYS A 41 1.68 0.75 -19.17
N ALA A 42 2.12 1.77 -18.45
CA ALA A 42 1.93 1.91 -17.01
C ALA A 42 0.45 2.16 -16.67
N SER A 43 -0.24 2.99 -17.46
CA SER A 43 -1.67 3.26 -17.31
C SER A 43 -2.51 2.01 -17.57
N ALA A 44 -2.16 1.20 -18.58
CA ALA A 44 -2.87 -0.06 -18.87
C ALA A 44 -2.75 -1.10 -17.77
N GLN A 45 -1.59 -1.19 -17.09
CA GLN A 45 -1.42 -2.06 -15.92
C GLN A 45 -2.25 -1.60 -14.73
N ALA A 46 -2.27 -0.29 -14.46
CA ALA A 46 -3.08 0.29 -13.40
C ALA A 46 -4.58 0.08 -13.64
N GLU A 47 -5.06 0.25 -14.87
CA GLU A 47 -6.45 -0.01 -15.25
C GLU A 47 -6.82 -1.50 -15.13
N SER A 48 -5.93 -2.40 -15.57
CA SER A 48 -6.15 -3.85 -15.43
C SER A 48 -6.22 -4.26 -13.95
N PHE A 49 -5.37 -3.66 -13.11
CA PHE A 49 -5.38 -3.91 -11.69
C PHE A 49 -6.62 -3.30 -11.00
N LYS A 50 -7.04 -2.11 -11.42
CA LYS A 50 -8.29 -1.48 -10.98
C LYS A 50 -9.50 -2.37 -11.32
N LYS A 51 -9.59 -2.89 -12.55
CA LYS A 51 -10.64 -3.83 -12.97
C LYS A 51 -10.64 -5.10 -12.09
N LEU A 52 -9.45 -5.67 -11.84
CA LEU A 52 -9.31 -6.84 -10.98
C LEU A 52 -9.86 -6.59 -9.57
N LEU A 53 -9.51 -5.46 -8.96
CA LEU A 53 -9.96 -5.10 -7.62
C LEU A 53 -11.47 -4.81 -7.57
N LEU A 54 -12.02 -4.14 -8.58
CA LEU A 54 -13.46 -3.90 -8.69
C LEU A 54 -14.23 -5.23 -8.76
N THR A 55 -13.79 -6.13 -9.64
CA THR A 55 -14.46 -7.44 -9.79
C THR A 55 -14.29 -8.31 -8.55
N MET A 56 -13.13 -8.21 -7.86
CA MET A 56 -12.88 -8.89 -6.59
C MET A 56 -13.84 -8.42 -5.50
N SER A 57 -14.18 -7.12 -5.46
CA SER A 57 -15.13 -6.59 -4.46
C SER A 57 -16.54 -7.16 -4.62
N ASP A 58 -16.87 -7.61 -5.82
CA ASP A 58 -18.16 -8.24 -6.13
C ASP A 58 -18.09 -9.78 -6.03
N ASP A 59 -16.95 -10.39 -6.37
CA ASP A 59 -16.75 -11.84 -6.28
C ASP A 59 -15.28 -12.19 -5.96
N ILE A 60 -15.03 -12.56 -4.71
CA ILE A 60 -13.69 -12.91 -4.21
C ILE A 60 -13.05 -14.10 -4.96
N ARG A 61 -13.82 -14.94 -5.63
CA ARG A 61 -13.28 -16.07 -6.39
C ARG A 61 -12.37 -15.61 -7.53
N VAL A 62 -12.60 -14.43 -8.07
CA VAL A 62 -11.76 -13.84 -9.13
C VAL A 62 -10.32 -13.70 -8.66
N ILE A 63 -10.10 -13.13 -7.46
CA ILE A 63 -8.73 -12.95 -6.95
C ILE A 63 -8.08 -14.28 -6.56
N LEU A 64 -8.85 -15.23 -6.02
CA LEU A 64 -8.33 -16.55 -5.69
C LEU A 64 -7.82 -17.29 -6.93
N ILE A 65 -8.57 -17.23 -8.04
CA ILE A 65 -8.16 -17.78 -9.33
C ILE A 65 -6.91 -17.05 -9.83
N LYS A 66 -6.87 -15.72 -9.76
CA LYS A 66 -5.74 -14.93 -10.25
C LYS A 66 -4.45 -15.16 -9.44
N ILE A 67 -4.56 -15.31 -8.11
CA ILE A 67 -3.41 -15.67 -7.27
C ILE A 67 -2.91 -17.09 -7.60
N SER A 68 -3.82 -18.04 -7.87
CA SER A 68 -3.47 -19.40 -8.26
C SER A 68 -2.79 -19.45 -9.63
N ASP A 69 -3.30 -18.70 -10.60
CA ASP A 69 -2.69 -18.50 -11.91
C ASP A 69 -1.28 -17.89 -11.76
N ARG A 70 -1.15 -16.82 -10.99
CA ARG A 70 0.15 -16.19 -10.72
C ARG A 70 1.15 -17.15 -10.07
N LEU A 71 0.71 -17.95 -9.11
CA LEU A 71 1.56 -18.97 -8.47
C LEU A 71 2.06 -20.00 -9.47
N HIS A 72 1.18 -20.48 -10.35
CA HIS A 72 1.57 -21.41 -11.42
C HIS A 72 2.59 -20.75 -12.37
N ASN A 73 2.34 -19.50 -12.79
CA ASN A 73 3.25 -18.74 -13.63
C ASN A 73 4.62 -18.54 -12.99
N MET A 74 4.68 -18.28 -11.69
CA MET A 74 5.93 -18.15 -10.94
C MET A 74 6.71 -19.46 -10.85
N ARG A 75 6.04 -20.60 -10.67
CA ARG A 75 6.67 -21.92 -10.66
C ARG A 75 7.28 -22.29 -12.01
N THR A 76 6.75 -21.79 -13.10
CA THR A 76 7.19 -22.07 -14.49
C THR A 76 7.99 -20.90 -15.10
N LEU A 77 8.31 -19.87 -14.33
CA LEU A 77 8.89 -18.61 -14.79
C LEU A 77 10.27 -18.79 -15.46
N GLY A 78 11.01 -19.84 -15.12
CA GLY A 78 12.30 -20.15 -15.72
C GLY A 78 12.31 -20.33 -17.26
N SER A 79 11.14 -20.60 -17.86
CA SER A 79 11.00 -20.71 -19.31
C SER A 79 10.91 -19.35 -20.02
N GLN A 80 10.76 -18.26 -19.30
CA GLN A 80 10.64 -16.91 -19.86
C GLN A 80 12.01 -16.23 -19.99
N PRO A 81 12.17 -15.25 -20.90
CA PRO A 81 13.38 -14.44 -20.99
C PRO A 81 13.66 -13.64 -19.70
N PRO A 82 14.94 -13.36 -19.33
CA PRO A 82 15.31 -12.71 -18.08
C PRO A 82 14.59 -11.39 -17.79
N ASN A 83 14.43 -10.53 -18.79
CA ASN A 83 13.71 -9.27 -18.66
C ASN A 83 12.23 -9.43 -18.26
N LYS A 84 11.57 -10.50 -18.75
CA LYS A 84 10.22 -10.84 -18.35
C LYS A 84 10.19 -11.50 -16.97
N GLN A 85 11.19 -12.32 -16.64
CA GLN A 85 11.31 -12.93 -15.32
C GLN A 85 11.36 -11.86 -14.23
N TYR A 86 12.24 -10.87 -14.37
CA TYR A 86 12.38 -9.77 -13.42
C TYR A 86 11.08 -8.98 -13.24
N LYS A 87 10.44 -8.59 -14.35
CA LYS A 87 9.18 -7.85 -14.31
C LYS A 87 8.07 -8.64 -13.60
N ILE A 88 7.90 -9.92 -13.94
CA ILE A 88 6.85 -10.78 -13.36
C ILE A 88 7.15 -11.04 -11.88
N ALA A 89 8.42 -11.22 -11.49
CA ALA A 89 8.84 -11.36 -10.10
C ALA A 89 8.50 -10.12 -9.28
N GLY A 90 8.83 -8.92 -9.77
CA GLY A 90 8.50 -7.66 -9.11
C GLY A 90 7.00 -7.43 -8.96
N GLU A 91 6.21 -7.62 -10.02
CA GLU A 91 4.75 -7.56 -9.90
C GLU A 91 4.21 -8.54 -8.85
N THR A 92 4.79 -9.74 -8.80
CA THR A 92 4.36 -10.78 -7.86
C THR A 92 4.69 -10.39 -6.42
N LEU A 93 5.90 -9.92 -6.19
CA LEU A 93 6.37 -9.53 -4.85
C LEU A 93 5.60 -8.32 -4.31
N TYR A 94 5.37 -7.31 -5.17
CA TYR A 94 4.81 -6.03 -4.73
C TYR A 94 3.29 -5.92 -4.85
N ILE A 95 2.61 -6.85 -5.53
CA ILE A 95 1.15 -6.82 -5.67
C ILE A 95 0.51 -8.12 -5.18
N TYR A 96 0.90 -9.27 -5.74
CA TYR A 96 0.19 -10.53 -5.48
C TYR A 96 0.52 -11.15 -4.13
N ALA A 97 1.76 -11.06 -3.65
CA ALA A 97 2.12 -11.58 -2.33
C ALA A 97 1.45 -10.78 -1.19
N PRO A 98 1.38 -9.45 -1.21
CA PRO A 98 0.58 -8.66 -0.27
C PRO A 98 -0.93 -8.96 -0.34
N LEU A 99 -1.49 -9.15 -1.53
CA LEU A 99 -2.89 -9.58 -1.67
C LEU A 99 -3.14 -10.95 -1.04
N ALA A 100 -2.25 -11.92 -1.30
CA ALA A 100 -2.33 -13.24 -0.67
C ALA A 100 -2.22 -13.15 0.86
N ASN A 101 -1.35 -12.27 1.37
CA ASN A 101 -1.24 -12.00 2.81
C ASN A 101 -2.54 -11.43 3.40
N ARG A 102 -3.17 -10.47 2.70
CA ARG A 102 -4.42 -9.86 3.14
C ARG A 102 -5.58 -10.85 3.16
N LEU A 103 -5.57 -11.81 2.25
CA LEU A 103 -6.54 -12.91 2.20
C LEU A 103 -6.20 -14.06 3.15
N GLY A 104 -5.13 -13.96 3.95
CA GLY A 104 -4.70 -14.99 4.88
C GLY A 104 -4.08 -16.23 4.21
N LEU A 105 -3.81 -16.20 2.90
CA LEU A 105 -3.22 -17.30 2.13
C LEU A 105 -1.71 -17.39 2.37
N ASN A 106 -1.31 -17.64 3.64
CA ASN A 106 0.08 -17.49 4.06
C ASN A 106 1.06 -18.42 3.33
N LYS A 107 0.68 -19.66 3.02
CA LYS A 107 1.54 -20.58 2.24
C LYS A 107 1.80 -20.04 0.83
N ILE A 108 0.75 -19.58 0.17
CA ILE A 108 0.86 -19.04 -1.19
C ILE A 108 1.69 -17.75 -1.17
N LYS A 109 1.45 -16.89 -0.19
CA LYS A 109 2.24 -15.66 0.03
C LYS A 109 3.73 -15.99 0.20
N GLU A 110 4.08 -16.91 1.11
CA GLU A 110 5.47 -17.31 1.36
C GLU A 110 6.14 -17.89 0.11
N GLU A 111 5.42 -18.72 -0.67
CA GLU A 111 5.94 -19.29 -1.91
C GLU A 111 6.11 -18.23 -3.01
N LEU A 112 5.16 -17.30 -3.15
CA LEU A 112 5.27 -16.19 -4.10
C LEU A 112 6.46 -15.27 -3.77
N GLU A 113 6.67 -14.95 -2.49
CA GLU A 113 7.81 -14.17 -2.03
C GLU A 113 9.14 -14.87 -2.32
N ASP A 114 9.27 -16.16 -1.98
CA ASP A 114 10.50 -16.91 -2.20
C ASP A 114 10.83 -17.09 -3.69
N LEU A 115 9.81 -17.39 -4.51
CA LEU A 115 10.00 -17.49 -5.96
C LEU A 115 10.40 -16.14 -6.55
N SER A 116 9.80 -15.04 -6.11
CA SER A 116 10.18 -13.69 -6.57
C SER A 116 11.61 -13.36 -6.15
N PHE A 117 11.96 -13.59 -4.90
CA PHE A 117 13.30 -13.34 -4.37
C PHE A 117 14.37 -14.12 -5.14
N ARG A 118 14.10 -15.36 -5.51
CA ARG A 118 15.01 -16.17 -6.33
C ARG A 118 15.34 -15.55 -7.68
N TYR A 119 14.39 -14.82 -8.30
CA TYR A 119 14.61 -14.17 -9.60
C TYR A 119 15.16 -12.74 -9.48
N GLU A 120 14.82 -12.02 -8.40
CA GLU A 120 15.31 -10.65 -8.18
C GLU A 120 16.72 -10.64 -7.58
N HIS A 121 17.01 -11.57 -6.65
CA HIS A 121 18.26 -11.65 -5.91
C HIS A 121 18.80 -13.08 -5.88
N PRO A 122 19.22 -13.64 -7.02
CA PRO A 122 19.58 -15.05 -7.13
C PRO A 122 20.81 -15.44 -6.29
N GLU A 123 21.77 -14.54 -6.13
CA GLU A 123 23.00 -14.80 -5.38
C GLU A 123 22.71 -14.87 -3.88
N GLU A 124 22.00 -13.89 -3.34
CA GLU A 124 21.60 -13.82 -1.93
C GLU A 124 20.68 -14.98 -1.57
N TYR A 125 19.76 -15.31 -2.47
CA TYR A 125 18.89 -16.48 -2.32
C TYR A 125 19.72 -17.75 -2.16
N GLN A 126 20.70 -17.98 -3.05
CA GLN A 126 21.54 -19.17 -3.01
C GLN A 126 22.40 -19.23 -1.74
N GLN A 127 23.00 -18.10 -1.33
CA GLN A 127 23.77 -18.03 -0.08
C GLN A 127 22.94 -18.44 1.15
N ILE A 128 21.69 -17.96 1.23
CA ILE A 128 20.80 -18.30 2.34
C ILE A 128 20.41 -19.78 2.30
N ILE A 129 20.11 -20.34 1.11
CA ILE A 129 19.81 -21.77 0.94
C ILE A 129 20.98 -22.64 1.39
N ASP A 130 22.21 -22.29 1.00
CA ASP A 130 23.42 -23.03 1.38
C ASP A 130 23.65 -23.00 2.89
N LYS A 131 23.51 -21.83 3.52
CA LYS A 131 23.59 -21.70 4.99
C LYS A 131 22.48 -22.46 5.71
N LEU A 132 21.26 -22.46 5.19
CA LEU A 132 20.16 -23.28 5.70
C LEU A 132 20.46 -24.77 5.58
N ALA A 133 21.07 -25.23 4.48
CA ALA A 133 21.46 -26.62 4.29
C ALA A 133 22.56 -27.05 5.28
N GLN A 134 23.60 -26.24 5.43
CA GLN A 134 24.72 -26.50 6.36
C GLN A 134 24.28 -26.62 7.83
N THR A 135 23.31 -25.81 8.25
CA THR A 135 22.83 -25.79 9.65
C THR A 135 21.66 -26.73 9.90
N ARG A 136 21.24 -27.55 8.92
CA ARG A 136 20.06 -28.42 9.01
C ARG A 136 20.14 -29.43 10.16
N ALA A 137 21.23 -30.22 10.23
CA ALA A 137 21.40 -31.25 11.27
C ALA A 137 21.39 -30.66 12.69
N HIS A 138 22.02 -29.49 12.86
CA HIS A 138 22.01 -28.77 14.13
C HIS A 138 20.58 -28.35 14.52
N ARG A 139 19.80 -27.81 13.57
CA ARG A 139 18.41 -27.41 13.83
C ARG A 139 17.49 -28.59 14.15
N GLU A 140 17.67 -29.73 13.48
CA GLU A 140 16.90 -30.93 13.76
C GLU A 140 17.19 -31.46 15.20
N THR A 141 18.46 -31.50 15.60
CA THR A 141 18.83 -31.87 16.97
C THR A 141 18.27 -30.90 18.01
N LEU A 142 18.41 -29.60 17.75
CA LEU A 142 17.86 -28.54 18.63
C LEU A 142 16.34 -28.66 18.77
N PHE A 143 15.63 -28.93 17.68
CA PHE A 143 14.18 -29.13 17.69
C PHE A 143 13.77 -30.31 18.56
N GLU A 144 14.41 -31.45 18.40
CA GLU A 144 14.08 -32.67 19.18
C GLU A 144 14.40 -32.49 20.67
N ASP A 145 15.57 -31.94 21.00
CA ASP A 145 15.94 -31.70 22.40
C ASP A 145 15.06 -30.65 23.09
N PHE A 146 14.64 -29.64 22.34
CA PHE A 146 13.75 -28.60 22.84
C PHE A 146 12.31 -29.11 23.02
N THR A 147 11.80 -29.89 22.08
CA THR A 147 10.40 -30.32 22.10
C THR A 147 10.14 -31.55 23.01
N ARG A 148 11.15 -32.38 23.31
CA ARG A 148 11.00 -33.57 24.16
C ARG A 148 10.36 -33.25 25.51
N PRO A 149 10.86 -32.31 26.34
CA PRO A 149 10.22 -31.99 27.63
C PRO A 149 8.82 -31.39 27.47
N ILE A 150 8.58 -30.67 26.36
CA ILE A 150 7.25 -30.11 26.06
C ILE A 150 6.27 -31.26 25.80
N ARG A 151 6.64 -32.25 24.97
CA ARG A 151 5.81 -33.43 24.68
C ARG A 151 5.44 -34.18 25.98
N GLU A 152 6.42 -34.48 26.82
CA GLU A 152 6.19 -35.12 28.10
C GLU A 152 5.20 -34.36 29.02
N ALA A 153 5.24 -33.03 28.95
CA ALA A 153 4.35 -32.21 29.75
C ALA A 153 2.92 -32.12 29.15
N LEU A 154 2.81 -32.05 27.83
CA LEU A 154 1.52 -32.05 27.15
C LEU A 154 0.82 -33.42 27.23
N ASP A 155 1.57 -34.53 27.15
CA ASP A 155 1.06 -35.89 27.37
C ASP A 155 0.41 -36.04 28.76
N LYS A 156 1.06 -35.46 29.80
CA LYS A 156 0.48 -35.42 31.15
C LYS A 156 -0.78 -34.59 31.27
N MET A 157 -0.99 -33.62 30.36
CA MET A 157 -2.21 -32.81 30.30
C MET A 157 -3.37 -33.55 29.62
N GLY A 158 -3.09 -34.70 28.97
CA GLY A 158 -4.09 -35.49 28.24
C GLY A 158 -4.60 -34.79 26.96
N LEU A 159 -3.80 -33.93 26.37
CA LEU A 159 -4.16 -33.21 25.15
C LEU A 159 -3.80 -34.00 23.90
N THR A 160 -4.65 -33.95 22.89
CA THR A 160 -4.32 -34.39 21.53
C THR A 160 -3.61 -33.23 20.82
N TYR A 161 -2.38 -33.45 20.41
CA TYR A 161 -1.58 -32.37 19.81
C TYR A 161 -0.60 -32.87 18.75
N THR A 162 -0.12 -31.96 17.94
CA THR A 162 0.99 -32.16 16.98
C THR A 162 2.00 -31.01 17.14
N ILE A 163 3.30 -31.39 17.25
CA ILE A 163 4.37 -30.39 17.26
C ILE A 163 5.09 -30.42 15.91
N LYS A 164 5.17 -29.26 15.24
CA LYS A 164 5.84 -29.10 13.95
C LYS A 164 6.97 -28.08 14.05
N ALA A 165 8.09 -28.37 13.39
CA ALA A 165 9.12 -27.37 13.12
C ALA A 165 8.63 -26.44 11.99
N ARG A 166 8.85 -25.14 12.14
CA ARG A 166 8.71 -24.17 11.06
C ARG A 166 10.05 -23.48 10.84
N ILE A 167 10.57 -23.62 9.65
CA ILE A 167 11.76 -22.89 9.22
C ILE A 167 11.29 -21.66 8.48
N LYS A 168 11.89 -20.52 8.81
CA LYS A 168 11.59 -19.25 8.14
C LYS A 168 12.05 -19.30 6.70
N THR A 169 11.26 -18.74 5.80
CA THR A 169 11.56 -18.73 4.35
C THR A 169 12.79 -17.88 4.03
N PRO A 170 13.54 -18.22 2.96
CA PRO A 170 14.72 -17.45 2.54
C PRO A 170 14.46 -15.96 2.40
N TYR A 171 13.36 -15.57 1.76
CA TYR A 171 12.95 -14.16 1.64
C TYR A 171 12.75 -13.49 3.01
N SER A 172 12.05 -14.14 3.92
CA SER A 172 11.82 -13.60 5.27
C SER A 172 13.11 -13.47 6.09
N ILE A 173 14.09 -14.35 5.88
CA ILE A 173 15.42 -14.26 6.48
C ILE A 173 16.16 -13.05 5.90
N TRP A 174 16.21 -12.93 4.57
CA TRP A 174 16.85 -11.84 3.86
C TRP A 174 16.30 -10.47 4.28
N CYS A 175 14.97 -10.30 4.26
CA CYS A 175 14.33 -9.07 4.75
C CYS A 175 14.74 -8.72 6.18
N LYS A 176 14.89 -9.72 7.06
CA LYS A 176 15.30 -9.48 8.43
C LYS A 176 16.76 -9.06 8.53
N MET A 177 17.65 -9.68 7.74
CA MET A 177 19.05 -9.28 7.63
C MET A 177 19.17 -7.83 7.16
N GLN A 178 18.43 -7.45 6.09
CA GLN A 178 18.44 -6.09 5.55
C GLN A 178 17.88 -5.07 6.54
N ASN A 179 16.68 -5.30 7.07
CA ASN A 179 16.00 -4.33 7.94
C ASN A 179 16.70 -4.12 9.30
N LYS A 180 17.48 -5.10 9.76
CA LYS A 180 18.19 -5.00 11.04
C LYS A 180 19.69 -4.81 10.87
N HIS A 181 20.20 -4.84 9.65
CA HIS A 181 21.62 -4.80 9.32
C HIS A 181 22.42 -5.85 10.11
N ILE A 182 21.93 -7.11 10.09
CA ILE A 182 22.51 -8.25 10.80
C ILE A 182 22.90 -9.37 9.83
N GLU A 183 23.87 -10.19 10.23
CA GLU A 183 24.27 -11.38 9.48
C GLU A 183 23.29 -12.55 9.69
N PHE A 184 23.37 -13.57 8.81
CA PHE A 184 22.51 -14.75 8.89
C PHE A 184 22.60 -15.45 10.26
N GLU A 185 23.80 -15.54 10.82
CA GLU A 185 24.09 -16.16 12.12
C GLU A 185 23.43 -15.46 13.30
N GLU A 186 23.12 -14.19 13.14
CA GLU A 186 22.47 -13.35 14.16
C GLU A 186 20.93 -13.44 14.08
N VAL A 187 20.40 -14.09 13.03
CA VAL A 187 18.95 -14.33 12.91
C VAL A 187 18.53 -15.49 13.82
N TYR A 188 18.19 -15.19 15.04
CA TYR A 188 17.88 -16.19 16.10
C TYR A 188 16.55 -16.94 15.91
N ASP A 189 15.61 -16.46 15.11
CA ASP A 189 14.27 -17.04 14.93
C ASP A 189 14.10 -17.76 13.56
N ILE A 190 15.18 -18.35 13.07
CA ILE A 190 15.14 -19.19 11.85
C ILE A 190 14.28 -20.42 12.10
N LEU A 191 14.39 -21.02 13.29
CA LEU A 191 13.57 -22.13 13.74
C LEU A 191 12.47 -21.64 14.69
N ALA A 192 11.22 -21.95 14.36
CA ALA A 192 10.08 -21.82 15.26
C ALA A 192 9.45 -23.18 15.50
N VAL A 193 8.80 -23.33 16.64
CA VAL A 193 8.07 -24.54 17.05
C VAL A 193 6.58 -24.22 17.03
N ARG A 194 5.79 -25.00 16.32
CA ARG A 194 4.33 -24.91 16.34
C ARG A 194 3.74 -26.03 17.16
N ILE A 195 2.94 -25.68 18.16
CA ILE A 195 2.13 -26.59 18.94
C ILE A 195 0.69 -26.43 18.47
N ILE A 196 0.18 -27.45 17.79
CA ILE A 196 -1.17 -27.49 17.24
C ILE A 196 -1.94 -28.52 18.07
N PHE A 197 -3.04 -28.13 18.71
CA PHE A 197 -3.81 -28.99 19.58
C PHE A 197 -5.29 -29.05 19.17
N GLU A 198 -5.95 -30.15 19.50
CA GLU A 198 -7.39 -30.26 19.41
C GLU A 198 -8.02 -29.82 20.73
N PRO A 199 -8.87 -28.77 20.75
CA PRO A 199 -9.53 -28.33 21.97
C PRO A 199 -10.54 -29.38 22.44
N GLN A 200 -10.60 -29.62 23.74
CA GLN A 200 -11.56 -30.57 24.32
C GLN A 200 -13.01 -30.07 24.13
N ARG A 201 -13.21 -28.76 24.18
CA ARG A 201 -14.46 -28.06 23.86
C ARG A 201 -14.13 -26.80 23.07
N ALA A 202 -15.00 -26.43 22.15
CA ALA A 202 -14.80 -25.22 21.34
C ALA A 202 -14.66 -23.93 22.20
N GLU A 203 -15.40 -23.86 23.30
CA GLU A 203 -15.38 -22.75 24.26
C GLU A 203 -14.08 -22.63 25.06
N ASP A 204 -13.34 -23.74 25.22
CA ASP A 204 -12.09 -23.78 25.96
C ASP A 204 -10.85 -23.49 25.10
N GLU A 205 -11.01 -23.30 23.80
CA GLU A 205 -9.93 -23.15 22.81
C GLU A 205 -8.88 -22.11 23.22
N ILE A 206 -9.31 -20.92 23.62
CA ILE A 206 -8.42 -19.84 24.05
C ILE A 206 -7.77 -20.18 25.40
N SER A 207 -8.55 -20.66 26.35
CA SER A 207 -8.05 -21.00 27.68
C SER A 207 -7.01 -22.12 27.65
N GLU A 208 -7.18 -23.11 26.74
CA GLU A 208 -6.21 -24.17 26.53
C GLU A 208 -4.90 -23.66 25.89
N CYS A 209 -4.94 -22.68 24.99
CA CYS A 209 -3.73 -22.01 24.51
C CYS A 209 -2.90 -21.43 25.67
N PHE A 210 -3.55 -20.73 26.60
CA PHE A 210 -2.87 -20.17 27.77
C PHE A 210 -2.40 -21.24 28.76
N ARG A 211 -3.12 -22.36 28.92
CA ARG A 211 -2.67 -23.50 29.72
C ARG A 211 -1.40 -24.11 29.16
N ILE A 212 -1.31 -24.30 27.83
CA ILE A 212 -0.11 -24.77 27.13
C ILE A 212 1.04 -23.76 27.31
N TYR A 213 0.77 -22.45 27.21
CA TYR A 213 1.76 -21.41 27.48
C TYR A 213 2.31 -21.51 28.90
N VAL A 214 1.47 -21.62 29.92
CA VAL A 214 1.91 -21.77 31.32
C VAL A 214 2.74 -23.05 31.48
N CYS A 215 2.34 -24.15 30.86
CA CYS A 215 3.06 -25.41 30.87
C CYS A 215 4.47 -25.27 30.28
N THR A 216 4.60 -24.68 29.09
CA THR A 216 5.88 -24.47 28.39
C THR A 216 6.79 -23.48 29.12
N SER A 217 6.21 -22.44 29.72
CA SER A 217 6.94 -21.42 30.50
C SER A 217 7.50 -21.93 31.83
N ARG A 218 6.96 -23.04 32.37
CA ARG A 218 7.54 -23.74 33.53
C ARG A 218 8.77 -24.55 33.15
N ILE A 219 8.89 -24.99 31.89
CA ILE A 219 10.03 -25.77 31.38
C ILE A 219 11.16 -24.84 30.94
N TYR A 220 10.81 -23.77 30.21
CA TYR A 220 11.74 -22.83 29.62
C TYR A 220 11.38 -21.38 30.00
N LYS A 221 12.39 -20.55 30.25
CA LYS A 221 12.17 -19.13 30.60
C LYS A 221 11.66 -18.34 29.40
N PRO A 222 10.49 -17.68 29.50
CA PRO A 222 9.98 -16.82 28.44
C PRO A 222 10.74 -15.48 28.40
N HIS A 223 10.86 -14.92 27.20
CA HIS A 223 11.34 -13.55 27.02
C HIS A 223 10.23 -12.57 27.39
N PRO A 224 10.44 -11.65 28.36
CA PRO A 224 9.36 -10.83 28.91
C PRO A 224 8.61 -9.97 27.88
N GLU A 225 9.33 -9.42 26.89
CA GLU A 225 8.78 -8.48 25.91
C GLU A 225 8.32 -9.15 24.60
N ARG A 226 8.36 -10.50 24.54
CA ARG A 226 8.06 -11.23 23.29
C ARG A 226 6.91 -12.21 23.41
N LEU A 227 5.96 -11.90 24.27
CA LEU A 227 4.64 -12.52 24.26
C LEU A 227 3.74 -11.71 23.32
N ARG A 228 3.16 -12.38 22.29
CA ARG A 228 2.22 -11.76 21.36
C ARG A 228 0.92 -12.53 21.38
N ASP A 229 -0.11 -11.89 21.88
CA ASP A 229 -1.45 -12.44 21.96
C ASP A 229 -2.27 -12.03 20.72
N TRP A 230 -2.29 -12.95 19.75
CA TRP A 230 -3.17 -12.86 18.59
C TRP A 230 -4.45 -13.71 18.78
N LEU A 231 -4.73 -14.19 20.01
CA LEU A 231 -5.96 -14.90 20.33
C LEU A 231 -7.07 -13.92 20.71
N THR A 232 -6.75 -13.01 21.62
CA THR A 232 -7.68 -11.98 22.11
C THR A 232 -7.92 -10.90 21.04
N HIS A 233 -6.89 -10.57 20.26
CA HIS A 233 -6.93 -9.60 19.16
C HIS A 233 -6.37 -10.23 17.88
N PRO A 234 -7.20 -10.93 17.10
CA PRO A 234 -6.78 -11.52 15.83
C PRO A 234 -6.25 -10.46 14.86
N LYS A 235 -5.35 -10.87 13.97
CA LYS A 235 -4.92 -9.99 12.89
C LYS A 235 -6.05 -9.77 11.88
N ALA A 236 -6.03 -8.67 11.13
CA ALA A 236 -7.03 -8.36 10.12
C ALA A 236 -7.22 -9.41 9.03
N ASN A 237 -6.24 -10.30 8.84
CA ASN A 237 -6.35 -11.46 7.95
C ASN A 237 -6.90 -12.72 8.64
N GLY A 238 -7.50 -12.58 9.84
CA GLY A 238 -8.07 -13.69 10.61
C GLY A 238 -7.05 -14.59 11.31
N TYR A 239 -5.75 -14.25 11.30
CA TYR A 239 -4.71 -15.05 11.96
C TYR A 239 -4.86 -15.01 13.48
N GLN A 240 -4.92 -16.20 14.11
CA GLN A 240 -4.99 -16.40 15.55
C GLN A 240 -3.87 -17.34 16.00
N ALA A 241 -3.12 -16.97 17.03
CA ALA A 241 -2.15 -17.80 17.73
C ALA A 241 -1.60 -17.08 18.95
N LEU A 242 -1.07 -17.80 19.92
CA LEU A 242 -0.24 -17.24 20.98
C LEU A 242 1.22 -17.48 20.64
N HIS A 243 2.00 -16.41 20.49
CA HIS A 243 3.43 -16.49 20.24
C HIS A 243 4.22 -16.19 21.52
N VAL A 244 5.11 -17.05 21.87
CA VAL A 244 6.05 -16.87 22.98
C VAL A 244 7.46 -17.19 22.52
N THR A 245 8.45 -16.43 22.97
CA THR A 245 9.87 -16.73 22.75
C THR A 245 10.45 -17.32 24.02
N LEU A 246 10.93 -18.55 23.93
CA LEU A 246 11.46 -19.33 25.05
C LEU A 246 12.97 -19.54 24.92
N MET A 247 13.70 -19.53 26.05
CA MET A 247 15.14 -19.82 26.09
C MET A 247 15.37 -21.32 26.14
N SER A 248 16.04 -21.87 25.12
CA SER A 248 16.47 -23.28 25.11
C SER A 248 17.58 -23.53 26.15
N LYS A 249 17.85 -24.80 26.45
CA LYS A 249 18.96 -25.19 27.33
C LYS A 249 20.35 -24.83 26.78
N THR A 250 20.45 -24.63 25.48
CA THR A 250 21.68 -24.22 24.77
C THR A 250 21.85 -22.70 24.71
N GLY A 251 20.96 -21.91 25.33
CA GLY A 251 21.03 -20.44 25.34
C GLY A 251 20.46 -19.79 24.08
N GLN A 252 19.79 -20.55 23.20
CA GLN A 252 19.16 -20.01 22.00
C GLN A 252 17.69 -19.67 22.25
N TRP A 253 17.25 -18.53 21.73
CA TRP A 253 15.84 -18.14 21.73
C TRP A 253 15.07 -18.87 20.64
N ILE A 254 13.97 -19.53 20.99
CA ILE A 254 13.09 -20.25 20.08
C ILE A 254 11.68 -19.67 20.19
N GLU A 255 11.10 -19.29 19.04
CA GLU A 255 9.71 -18.88 18.98
C GLU A 255 8.80 -20.10 19.03
N VAL A 256 7.84 -20.11 19.95
CA VAL A 256 6.80 -21.15 20.06
C VAL A 256 5.47 -20.51 19.72
N GLN A 257 4.77 -21.09 18.74
CA GLN A 257 3.45 -20.69 18.27
C GLN A 257 2.44 -21.73 18.74
N ILE A 258 1.51 -21.31 19.60
CA ILE A 258 0.47 -22.17 20.18
C ILE A 258 -0.86 -21.81 19.53
N ARG A 259 -1.53 -22.80 18.95
CA ARG A 259 -2.82 -22.63 18.27
C ARG A 259 -3.59 -23.94 18.16
N SER A 260 -4.90 -23.85 18.06
CA SER A 260 -5.76 -25.01 17.81
C SER A 260 -5.67 -25.49 16.35
N THR A 261 -6.23 -26.65 16.07
CA THR A 261 -6.37 -27.16 14.70
C THR A 261 -7.15 -26.20 13.81
N ARG A 262 -8.25 -25.64 14.31
CA ARG A 262 -9.02 -24.60 13.58
C ARG A 262 -8.17 -23.37 13.26
N MET A 263 -7.44 -22.84 14.24
CA MET A 263 -6.55 -21.69 14.06
C MET A 263 -5.40 -22.00 13.09
N ASP A 264 -4.91 -23.25 13.08
CA ASP A 264 -3.88 -23.72 12.12
C ASP A 264 -4.43 -23.73 10.69
N GLU A 265 -5.64 -24.26 10.48
CA GLU A 265 -6.30 -24.24 9.17
C GLU A 265 -6.54 -22.82 8.68
N MET A 266 -7.03 -21.94 9.56
CA MET A 266 -7.21 -20.51 9.25
C MET A 266 -5.89 -19.83 8.89
N ALA A 267 -4.81 -20.12 9.62
CA ALA A 267 -3.50 -19.55 9.34
C ALA A 267 -2.88 -20.05 8.03
N GLU A 268 -3.22 -21.26 7.58
CA GLU A 268 -2.65 -21.88 6.39
C GLU A 268 -3.49 -21.63 5.11
N GLN A 269 -4.82 -21.60 5.24
CA GLN A 269 -5.76 -21.49 4.11
C GLN A 269 -6.49 -20.13 4.06
N GLY A 270 -6.32 -19.29 5.08
CA GLY A 270 -6.95 -17.96 5.15
C GLY A 270 -8.49 -18.04 5.10
N PHE A 271 -9.08 -17.01 4.48
CA PHE A 271 -10.54 -16.93 4.34
C PHE A 271 -11.16 -18.11 3.53
N ALA A 272 -10.38 -18.83 2.73
CA ALA A 272 -10.87 -20.04 2.06
C ALA A 272 -11.25 -21.16 3.05
N ALA A 273 -10.64 -21.23 4.23
CA ALA A 273 -11.03 -22.15 5.28
C ALA A 273 -12.41 -21.83 5.87
N HIS A 274 -12.81 -20.56 5.92
CA HIS A 274 -14.11 -20.14 6.42
C HIS A 274 -15.29 -20.73 5.65
N TRP A 275 -15.17 -20.91 4.34
CA TRP A 275 -16.25 -21.51 3.56
C TRP A 275 -16.53 -22.96 3.92
N LYS A 276 -15.50 -23.68 4.39
CA LYS A 276 -15.63 -25.05 4.87
C LYS A 276 -16.47 -25.15 6.16
N TYR A 277 -16.37 -24.13 7.01
CA TYR A 277 -17.04 -24.13 8.31
C TYR A 277 -18.44 -23.49 8.26
N LYS A 278 -18.77 -22.69 7.21
CA LYS A 278 -20.10 -22.07 7.05
C LYS A 278 -21.25 -23.05 6.84
N GLU A 279 -20.97 -24.23 6.29
CA GLU A 279 -22.01 -25.26 6.09
C GLU A 279 -22.49 -25.89 7.40
N GLY A 280 -21.83 -25.64 8.56
CA GLY A 280 -22.09 -26.31 9.83
C GLY A 280 -22.36 -25.48 11.09
N SER A 281 -22.04 -24.17 11.17
CA SER A 281 -22.22 -23.41 12.41
C SER A 281 -22.32 -21.88 12.26
N LYS A 282 -23.18 -21.28 13.09
CA LYS A 282 -23.51 -19.83 13.12
C LYS A 282 -22.51 -18.95 13.88
N THR A 283 -21.26 -19.35 14.11
CA THR A 283 -20.39 -18.69 15.09
C THR A 283 -19.07 -18.15 14.55
N THR A 284 -19.06 -17.35 13.46
CA THR A 284 -17.83 -16.67 13.02
C THR A 284 -18.12 -15.32 12.36
N ALA A 285 -18.90 -14.46 13.04
CA ALA A 285 -19.29 -13.15 12.52
C ALA A 285 -18.10 -12.18 12.39
N ASP A 286 -17.09 -12.27 13.30
CA ASP A 286 -16.05 -11.22 13.42
C ASP A 286 -15.02 -11.20 12.27
N SER A 287 -14.66 -12.34 11.69
CA SER A 287 -13.63 -12.38 10.63
C SER A 287 -14.18 -12.09 9.24
N GLU A 288 -15.46 -12.37 8.98
CA GLU A 288 -16.15 -11.92 7.76
C GLU A 288 -16.29 -10.41 7.74
N ASP A 289 -16.60 -9.83 8.90
CA ASP A 289 -16.73 -8.40 9.08
C ASP A 289 -15.43 -7.64 8.73
N GLU A 290 -14.25 -8.19 9.03
CA GLU A 290 -12.96 -7.59 8.68
C GLU A 290 -12.64 -7.67 7.17
N LEU A 291 -12.93 -8.79 6.50
CA LEU A 291 -12.77 -8.90 5.06
C LEU A 291 -13.76 -7.98 4.32
N GLU A 292 -15.02 -7.97 4.74
CA GLU A 292 -16.03 -7.10 4.16
C GLU A 292 -15.70 -5.61 4.38
N LYS A 293 -15.21 -5.22 5.55
CA LYS A 293 -14.70 -3.87 5.81
C LYS A 293 -13.54 -3.51 4.89
N TRP A 294 -12.60 -4.42 4.68
CA TRP A 294 -11.48 -4.18 3.78
C TRP A 294 -11.95 -4.07 2.32
N LEU A 295 -12.81 -4.96 1.85
CA LEU A 295 -13.41 -4.88 0.50
C LEU A 295 -14.19 -3.57 0.32
N HIS A 296 -14.92 -3.13 1.34
CA HIS A 296 -15.60 -1.84 1.34
C HIS A 296 -14.61 -0.66 1.25
N THR A 297 -13.50 -0.72 1.97
CA THR A 297 -12.44 0.30 1.88
C THR A 297 -11.82 0.35 0.49
N ILE A 298 -11.55 -0.82 -0.12
CA ILE A 298 -11.08 -0.90 -1.52
C ILE A 298 -12.12 -0.28 -2.45
N LYS A 299 -13.39 -0.59 -2.28
CA LYS A 299 -14.48 -0.02 -3.09
C LYS A 299 -14.57 1.51 -2.93
N GLU A 300 -14.47 2.03 -1.71
CA GLU A 300 -14.40 3.49 -1.48
C GLU A 300 -13.21 4.15 -2.21
N ILE A 301 -12.03 3.49 -2.25
CA ILE A 301 -10.87 3.98 -3.00
C ILE A 301 -11.12 3.93 -4.52
N LEU A 302 -11.83 2.91 -4.99
CA LEU A 302 -12.14 2.70 -6.41
C LEU A 302 -13.22 3.66 -6.94
N ASP A 303 -14.19 4.00 -6.10
CA ASP A 303 -15.31 4.91 -6.42
C ASP A 303 -14.89 6.39 -6.38
N ASP A 304 -13.75 6.71 -5.77
CA ASP A 304 -13.22 8.08 -5.75
C ASP A 304 -12.69 8.43 -7.17
N PRO A 305 -13.19 9.48 -7.83
CA PRO A 305 -12.74 9.88 -9.16
C PRO A 305 -11.33 10.46 -9.08
N GLN A 306 -10.34 9.60 -9.05
CA GLN A 306 -8.93 9.99 -9.01
C GLN A 306 -8.46 10.43 -10.40
N PRO A 307 -7.73 11.54 -10.52
CA PRO A 307 -7.31 12.08 -11.81
C PRO A 307 -6.19 11.26 -12.47
N ASN A 308 -5.52 10.35 -11.72
CA ASN A 308 -4.37 9.60 -12.21
C ASN A 308 -4.40 8.13 -11.73
N ALA A 309 -4.20 7.22 -12.67
CA ALA A 309 -4.13 5.78 -12.39
C ALA A 309 -2.94 5.40 -11.47
N LEU A 310 -1.87 6.18 -11.47
CA LEU A 310 -0.70 5.98 -10.60
C LEU A 310 -1.00 6.32 -9.13
N ASP A 311 -1.69 7.43 -8.86
CA ASP A 311 -2.10 7.81 -7.49
C ASP A 311 -3.01 6.73 -6.88
N PHE A 312 -3.82 6.09 -7.71
CA PHE A 312 -4.65 4.94 -7.32
C PHE A 312 -3.81 3.74 -6.90
N LEU A 313 -2.79 3.37 -7.70
CA LEU A 313 -1.89 2.26 -7.37
C LEU A 313 -1.16 2.51 -6.05
N ASP A 314 -0.69 3.73 -5.82
CA ASP A 314 0.00 4.10 -4.58
C ASP A 314 -0.93 4.04 -3.36
N ALA A 315 -2.18 4.49 -3.51
CA ALA A 315 -3.18 4.36 -2.46
C ALA A 315 -3.47 2.90 -2.08
N ILE A 316 -3.56 2.01 -3.09
CA ILE A 316 -3.76 0.57 -2.87
C ILE A 316 -2.51 -0.08 -2.27
N LYS A 317 -1.31 0.22 -2.78
CA LYS A 317 -0.05 -0.27 -2.22
C LYS A 317 0.04 0.08 -0.72
N LEU A 318 -0.17 1.34 -0.36
CA LEU A 318 -0.18 1.77 1.05
C LEU A 318 -1.18 0.96 1.90
N ASN A 319 -2.35 0.64 1.36
CA ASN A 319 -3.35 -0.16 2.08
C ASN A 319 -2.96 -1.64 2.21
N LEU A 320 -2.27 -2.20 1.22
CA LEU A 320 -1.83 -3.60 1.22
C LEU A 320 -0.63 -3.85 2.15
N TYR A 321 0.31 -2.90 2.25
CA TYR A 321 1.56 -3.07 3.01
C TYR A 321 1.46 -2.64 4.47
N ALA A 322 0.41 -1.94 4.88
CA ALA A 322 0.29 -1.43 6.22
C ALA A 322 0.32 -2.57 7.25
N SER A 323 1.36 -2.65 8.05
CA SER A 323 1.30 -3.36 9.33
C SER A 323 0.27 -2.65 10.22
N GLU A 324 -0.39 -3.38 11.11
CA GLU A 324 -1.50 -2.86 11.89
C GLU A 324 -1.11 -2.59 13.33
N ILE A 325 -1.66 -1.51 13.88
CA ILE A 325 -1.60 -1.17 15.30
C ILE A 325 -3.01 -1.09 15.87
N PHE A 326 -3.15 -1.33 17.16
CA PHE A 326 -4.42 -1.22 17.88
C PHE A 326 -4.41 0.06 18.70
N VAL A 327 -5.35 0.96 18.41
CA VAL A 327 -5.51 2.25 19.10
C VAL A 327 -6.84 2.25 19.84
N VAL A 328 -6.86 2.82 21.05
CA VAL A 328 -8.02 2.80 21.92
C VAL A 328 -8.69 4.18 21.97
N THR A 329 -10.00 4.23 21.80
CA THR A 329 -10.75 5.47 22.02
C THR A 329 -10.92 5.74 23.54
N PRO A 330 -11.24 6.99 23.97
CA PRO A 330 -11.51 7.27 25.39
C PRO A 330 -12.68 6.48 25.99
N LYS A 331 -13.54 5.92 25.13
CA LYS A 331 -14.66 5.04 25.53
C LYS A 331 -14.25 3.57 25.71
N GLY A 332 -12.98 3.24 25.43
CA GLY A 332 -12.46 1.87 25.52
C GLY A 332 -12.69 1.04 24.25
N GLU A 333 -13.14 1.66 23.13
CA GLU A 333 -13.29 0.95 21.86
C GLU A 333 -11.92 0.79 21.19
N PHE A 334 -11.59 -0.42 20.77
CA PHE A 334 -10.39 -0.72 20.00
C PHE A 334 -10.61 -0.42 18.52
N LYS A 335 -9.63 0.24 17.90
CA LYS A 335 -9.60 0.45 16.46
C LYS A 335 -8.29 -0.04 15.89
N THR A 336 -8.38 -0.86 14.86
CA THR A 336 -7.24 -1.28 14.05
C THR A 336 -6.87 -0.17 13.08
N MET A 337 -5.61 0.25 13.11
CA MET A 337 -5.08 1.31 12.25
C MET A 337 -3.81 0.81 11.57
N PRO A 338 -3.46 1.31 10.37
CA PRO A 338 -2.16 1.04 9.78
C PRO A 338 -1.02 1.52 10.70
N ALA A 339 0.09 0.79 10.76
CA ALA A 339 1.29 1.27 11.42
C ALA A 339 1.74 2.59 10.79
N ASP A 340 2.46 3.41 11.57
CA ASP A 340 2.88 4.75 11.19
C ASP A 340 1.75 5.75 10.91
N CYS A 341 0.48 5.38 11.14
CA CYS A 341 -0.63 6.33 11.03
C CYS A 341 -0.49 7.46 12.07
N THR A 342 -0.99 8.62 11.68
CA THR A 342 -0.95 9.81 12.53
C THR A 342 -2.24 10.01 13.32
N ALA A 343 -2.22 10.91 14.30
CA ALA A 343 -3.41 11.33 15.03
C ALA A 343 -4.50 11.90 14.09
N LEU A 344 -4.10 12.52 12.99
CA LEU A 344 -5.00 12.99 11.92
C LEU A 344 -5.68 11.82 11.20
N ASP A 345 -4.91 10.79 10.82
CA ASP A 345 -5.45 9.59 10.20
C ASP A 345 -6.51 8.93 11.08
N PHE A 346 -6.24 8.86 12.38
CA PHE A 346 -7.19 8.32 13.35
C PHE A 346 -8.48 9.16 13.41
N ALA A 347 -8.38 10.50 13.41
CA ALA A 347 -9.54 11.38 13.38
C ALA A 347 -10.44 11.12 12.15
N PHE A 348 -9.84 11.01 10.95
CA PHE A 348 -10.56 10.67 9.72
C PHE A 348 -11.11 9.22 9.72
N SER A 349 -10.46 8.30 10.43
CA SER A 349 -10.95 6.93 10.57
C SER A 349 -12.25 6.84 11.36
N ILE A 350 -12.43 7.73 12.35
CA ILE A 350 -13.65 7.79 13.17
C ILE A 350 -14.79 8.41 12.37
N HIS A 351 -14.59 9.65 11.93
CA HIS A 351 -15.61 10.38 11.16
C HIS A 351 -14.98 11.55 10.39
N THR A 352 -15.41 11.78 9.15
CA THR A 352 -14.91 12.88 8.30
C THR A 352 -15.03 14.25 8.96
N PHE A 353 -16.12 14.49 9.71
CA PHE A 353 -16.30 15.75 10.45
C PHE A 353 -15.24 15.94 11.54
N LEU A 354 -14.90 14.89 12.30
CA LEU A 354 -13.84 14.96 13.32
C LEU A 354 -12.48 15.25 12.67
N GLY A 355 -12.18 14.56 11.57
CA GLY A 355 -10.94 14.76 10.81
C GLY A 355 -10.82 16.18 10.26
N SER A 356 -11.88 16.72 9.64
CA SER A 356 -11.86 18.05 9.03
C SER A 356 -11.80 19.21 10.04
N HIS A 357 -12.25 19.01 11.27
CA HIS A 357 -12.27 20.02 12.34
C HIS A 357 -11.23 19.79 13.44
N CYS A 358 -10.29 18.86 13.20
CA CYS A 358 -9.29 18.46 14.17
C CYS A 358 -8.23 19.55 14.36
N ILE A 359 -7.95 19.93 15.62
CA ILE A 359 -6.92 20.90 15.99
C ILE A 359 -5.71 20.25 16.67
N GLY A 360 -5.85 19.04 17.20
CA GLY A 360 -4.83 18.28 17.89
C GLY A 360 -5.41 17.01 18.47
N ALA A 361 -4.59 16.25 19.16
CA ALA A 361 -5.02 15.06 19.87
C ALA A 361 -4.35 14.98 21.25
N LYS A 362 -4.96 14.19 22.16
CA LYS A 362 -4.29 13.72 23.38
C LYS A 362 -4.01 12.24 23.21
N VAL A 363 -2.75 11.87 23.29
CA VAL A 363 -2.30 10.48 23.30
C VAL A 363 -1.81 10.16 24.71
N ASN A 364 -2.41 9.15 25.32
CA ASN A 364 -2.13 8.76 26.71
C ASN A 364 -2.17 9.97 27.66
N HIS A 365 -3.22 10.79 27.51
CA HIS A 365 -3.47 12.05 28.25
C HIS A 365 -2.49 13.19 27.98
N LYS A 366 -1.53 13.05 27.05
CA LYS A 366 -0.59 14.11 26.66
C LYS A 366 -1.03 14.74 25.33
N LEU A 367 -1.00 16.07 25.28
CA LEU A 367 -1.31 16.83 24.06
C LEU A 367 -0.21 16.59 23.02
N VAL A 368 -0.63 16.22 21.80
CA VAL A 368 0.26 15.96 20.67
C VAL A 368 -0.24 16.66 19.40
N PRO A 369 0.67 16.97 18.44
CA PRO A 369 0.28 17.52 17.15
C PRO A 369 -0.45 16.47 16.29
N LEU A 370 -1.14 16.92 15.24
CA LEU A 370 -1.86 16.06 14.30
C LEU A 370 -0.93 15.08 13.55
N SER A 371 0.33 15.46 13.35
CA SER A 371 1.37 14.64 12.69
C SER A 371 2.00 13.58 13.61
N HIS A 372 1.57 13.49 14.88
CA HIS A 372 2.11 12.50 15.81
C HIS A 372 1.77 11.09 15.35
N LYS A 373 2.79 10.23 15.22
CA LYS A 373 2.64 8.83 14.86
C LYS A 373 2.16 8.02 16.05
N LEU A 374 1.10 7.25 15.85
CA LEU A 374 0.48 6.42 16.87
C LEU A 374 1.19 5.07 17.00
N GLN A 375 1.14 4.51 18.20
CA GLN A 375 1.69 3.20 18.53
C GLN A 375 0.58 2.26 19.04
N SER A 376 0.84 0.95 18.98
CA SER A 376 -0.13 -0.02 19.49
C SER A 376 -0.29 0.14 21.01
N GLY A 377 -1.55 0.22 21.45
CA GLY A 377 -1.91 0.46 22.85
C GLY A 377 -2.16 1.92 23.22
N ASP A 378 -1.94 2.86 22.29
CA ASP A 378 -2.22 4.27 22.56
C ASP A 378 -3.71 4.55 22.75
N GLN A 379 -4.05 5.28 23.80
CA GLN A 379 -5.38 5.86 23.98
C GLN A 379 -5.42 7.25 23.36
N VAL A 380 -6.29 7.46 22.37
CA VAL A 380 -6.33 8.70 21.57
C VAL A 380 -7.65 9.43 21.70
N GLU A 381 -7.60 10.68 22.19
CA GLU A 381 -8.72 11.61 22.24
C GLU A 381 -8.50 12.72 21.20
N ILE A 382 -9.44 12.91 20.26
CA ILE A 382 -9.37 13.95 19.24
C ILE A 382 -9.96 15.25 19.73
N LEU A 383 -9.21 16.34 19.56
CA LEU A 383 -9.64 17.69 19.89
C LEU A 383 -10.10 18.41 18.62
N THR A 384 -11.30 19.00 18.64
CA THR A 384 -11.90 19.67 17.49
C THR A 384 -12.26 21.11 17.78
N SER A 385 -12.28 21.95 16.75
CA SER A 385 -12.81 23.33 16.78
C SER A 385 -13.74 23.57 15.59
N LYS A 386 -14.86 24.23 15.82
CA LYS A 386 -15.81 24.59 14.75
C LYS A 386 -15.22 25.55 13.71
N THR A 387 -14.18 26.29 14.07
CA THR A 387 -13.51 27.26 13.20
C THR A 387 -12.37 26.66 12.37
N GLN A 388 -11.93 25.45 12.74
CA GLN A 388 -10.86 24.76 12.02
C GLN A 388 -11.32 24.34 10.63
N ARG A 389 -10.44 24.51 9.66
CA ARG A 389 -10.61 24.02 8.29
C ARG A 389 -9.44 23.13 7.89
N VAL A 390 -9.66 22.30 6.89
CA VAL A 390 -8.63 21.42 6.32
C VAL A 390 -7.53 22.29 5.68
N GLN A 391 -6.27 21.94 5.93
CA GLN A 391 -5.10 22.63 5.40
C GLN A 391 -4.42 21.76 4.35
N LYS A 392 -3.86 22.39 3.30
CA LYS A 392 -3.15 21.66 2.21
C LYS A 392 -1.95 20.87 2.74
N GLU A 393 -1.29 21.37 3.76
CA GLU A 393 -0.12 20.77 4.42
C GLU A 393 -0.44 19.43 5.11
N TRP A 394 -1.71 19.18 5.44
CA TRP A 394 -2.13 17.93 6.09
C TRP A 394 -1.89 16.70 5.21
N ILE A 395 -1.87 16.88 3.89
CA ILE A 395 -1.57 15.81 2.93
C ILE A 395 -0.15 15.25 3.14
N ASN A 396 0.80 16.10 3.58
CA ASN A 396 2.21 15.74 3.70
C ASN A 396 2.48 14.74 4.84
N PHE A 397 1.64 14.73 5.88
CA PHE A 397 1.82 13.83 7.01
C PHE A 397 0.66 12.86 7.23
N ALA A 398 -0.45 13.00 6.52
CA ALA A 398 -1.46 11.96 6.45
C ALA A 398 -0.88 10.73 5.76
N THR A 399 -1.01 9.55 6.36
CA THR A 399 -0.43 8.30 5.83
C THR A 399 -1.48 7.41 5.20
N THR A 400 -2.73 7.44 5.72
CA THR A 400 -3.79 6.58 5.19
C THR A 400 -4.41 7.14 3.92
N ALA A 401 -4.70 6.25 2.95
CA ALA A 401 -5.42 6.61 1.73
C ALA A 401 -6.76 7.28 2.04
N LYS A 402 -7.50 6.79 3.04
CA LYS A 402 -8.78 7.37 3.47
C LYS A 402 -8.65 8.83 3.89
N ALA A 403 -7.65 9.15 4.73
CA ALA A 403 -7.42 10.53 5.16
C ALA A 403 -7.01 11.42 3.99
N LYS A 404 -6.05 10.97 3.17
CA LYS A 404 -5.58 11.72 1.98
C LYS A 404 -6.72 12.04 1.03
N ASN A 405 -7.53 11.03 0.68
CA ASN A 405 -8.66 11.20 -0.24
C ASN A 405 -9.71 12.16 0.31
N LYS A 406 -10.05 12.02 1.61
CA LYS A 406 -11.03 12.94 2.23
C LYS A 406 -10.50 14.38 2.31
N ILE A 407 -9.23 14.57 2.65
CA ILE A 407 -8.57 15.89 2.63
C ILE A 407 -8.64 16.50 1.24
N GLN A 408 -8.22 15.76 0.21
CA GLN A 408 -8.25 16.24 -1.19
C GLN A 408 -9.68 16.56 -1.66
N ALA A 409 -10.64 15.70 -1.33
CA ALA A 409 -12.04 15.93 -1.70
C ALA A 409 -12.61 17.21 -1.07
N ILE A 410 -12.29 17.46 0.21
CA ILE A 410 -12.70 18.68 0.91
C ILE A 410 -12.05 19.92 0.28
N LEU A 411 -10.73 19.88 0.04
CA LEU A 411 -10.00 20.99 -0.59
C LEU A 411 -10.52 21.30 -2.00
N ARG A 412 -10.75 20.28 -2.83
CA ARG A 412 -11.35 20.45 -4.17
C ARG A 412 -12.76 21.04 -4.11
N ARG A 413 -13.55 20.64 -3.10
CA ARG A 413 -14.89 21.22 -2.90
C ARG A 413 -14.81 22.69 -2.50
N GLU A 414 -13.93 23.03 -1.57
CA GLU A 414 -13.70 24.42 -1.16
C GLU A 414 -13.17 25.27 -2.34
N GLU A 415 -12.26 24.73 -3.14
CA GLU A 415 -11.77 25.42 -4.36
C GLU A 415 -12.89 25.68 -5.36
N ARG A 416 -13.75 24.70 -5.62
CA ARG A 416 -14.91 24.87 -6.51
C ARG A 416 -15.92 25.89 -5.97
N GLU A 417 -16.17 25.89 -4.66
CA GLU A 417 -17.05 26.87 -4.03
C GLU A 417 -16.47 28.29 -4.14
N LEU A 418 -15.16 28.45 -3.94
CA LEU A 418 -14.47 29.73 -4.13
C LEU A 418 -14.47 30.18 -5.59
N GLN A 419 -14.24 29.24 -6.54
CA GLN A 419 -14.33 29.54 -7.99
C GLN A 419 -15.73 30.03 -8.35
N LYS A 420 -16.77 29.38 -7.87
CA LYS A 420 -18.16 29.76 -8.12
C LYS A 420 -18.48 31.14 -7.54
N GLN A 421 -18.08 31.41 -6.30
CA GLN A 421 -18.25 32.73 -5.67
C GLN A 421 -17.48 33.82 -6.43
N GLY A 422 -16.25 33.49 -6.89
CA GLY A 422 -15.45 34.42 -7.69
C GLY A 422 -16.07 34.72 -9.04
N GLU A 423 -16.64 33.70 -9.70
CA GLU A 423 -17.36 33.88 -10.97
C GLU A 423 -18.63 34.76 -10.78
N GLU A 424 -19.38 34.55 -9.71
CA GLU A 424 -20.53 35.37 -9.36
C GLU A 424 -20.12 36.83 -9.12
N ILE A 425 -19.05 37.07 -8.31
CA ILE A 425 -18.52 38.42 -8.06
C ILE A 425 -18.02 39.09 -9.35
N LEU A 426 -17.35 38.34 -10.21
CA LEU A 426 -16.83 38.85 -11.49
C LEU A 426 -17.98 39.21 -12.45
N ASN A 427 -19.03 38.40 -12.53
CA ASN A 427 -20.20 38.66 -13.34
C ASN A 427 -20.93 39.94 -12.85
N GLU A 428 -21.12 40.10 -11.52
CA GLU A 428 -21.65 41.37 -10.97
C GLU A 428 -20.76 42.58 -11.30
N PHE A 429 -19.44 42.40 -11.32
CA PHE A 429 -18.49 43.44 -11.68
C PHE A 429 -18.62 43.82 -13.16
N PHE A 430 -18.75 42.85 -14.09
CA PHE A 430 -18.98 43.10 -15.50
C PHE A 430 -20.32 43.82 -15.76
N GLU A 431 -21.39 43.43 -15.06
CA GLU A 431 -22.68 44.13 -15.14
C GLU A 431 -22.56 45.62 -14.71
N LYS A 432 -21.89 45.89 -13.58
CA LYS A 432 -21.64 47.23 -13.07
C LYS A 432 -20.73 48.08 -14.00
N ALA A 433 -19.83 47.41 -14.71
CA ALA A 433 -18.91 48.00 -15.66
C ALA A 433 -19.53 48.22 -17.06
N GLU A 434 -20.76 47.76 -17.30
CA GLU A 434 -21.41 47.74 -18.62
C GLU A 434 -20.55 47.06 -19.70
N VAL A 435 -19.81 46.00 -19.32
CA VAL A 435 -18.91 45.20 -20.18
C VAL A 435 -19.42 43.78 -20.31
N GLU A 436 -19.43 43.25 -21.54
CA GLU A 436 -19.84 41.84 -21.76
C GLU A 436 -18.85 40.88 -21.14
N PRO A 437 -19.33 39.82 -20.40
CA PRO A 437 -18.51 38.77 -19.85
C PRO A 437 -18.05 37.80 -20.96
N ASN A 438 -17.00 38.16 -21.68
CA ASN A 438 -16.42 37.35 -22.73
C ASN A 438 -15.00 36.86 -22.38
N SER A 439 -14.57 35.84 -23.08
CA SER A 439 -13.24 35.20 -22.85
C SER A 439 -12.09 36.18 -22.93
N MET A 440 -12.16 37.20 -23.85
CA MET A 440 -11.11 38.17 -24.07
C MET A 440 -10.98 39.12 -22.87
N ASN A 441 -12.10 39.54 -22.27
CA ASN A 441 -12.10 40.41 -21.11
C ASN A 441 -11.62 39.71 -19.85
N ILE A 442 -11.94 38.41 -19.70
CA ILE A 442 -11.41 37.58 -18.61
C ILE A 442 -9.89 37.40 -18.76
N ASP A 443 -9.40 37.12 -19.98
CA ASP A 443 -7.95 36.97 -20.24
C ASP A 443 -7.17 38.25 -19.95
N LYS A 444 -7.73 39.46 -20.27
CA LYS A 444 -7.12 40.75 -19.90
C LYS A 444 -6.96 40.89 -18.38
N LEU A 445 -7.96 40.43 -17.60
CA LEU A 445 -7.87 40.44 -16.14
C LEU A 445 -6.85 39.41 -15.63
N CYS A 446 -6.77 38.25 -16.26
CA CYS A 446 -5.73 37.26 -15.98
C CYS A 446 -4.33 37.85 -16.19
N ASP A 447 -4.12 38.56 -17.32
CA ASP A 447 -2.84 39.21 -17.64
C ASP A 447 -2.51 40.34 -16.64
N LEU A 448 -3.50 41.16 -16.26
CA LEU A 448 -3.34 42.23 -15.29
C LEU A 448 -2.87 41.70 -13.93
N HIS A 449 -3.51 40.61 -13.46
CA HIS A 449 -3.21 39.99 -12.17
C HIS A 449 -2.09 38.94 -12.25
N ARG A 450 -1.48 38.71 -13.42
CA ARG A 450 -0.40 37.71 -13.67
C ARG A 450 -0.81 36.29 -13.31
N ILE A 451 -2.05 35.94 -13.57
CA ILE A 451 -2.62 34.61 -13.34
C ILE A 451 -2.70 33.89 -14.69
N LYS A 452 -2.31 32.61 -14.73
CA LYS A 452 -2.24 31.85 -15.99
C LYS A 452 -3.58 31.25 -16.41
N PHE A 453 -4.39 30.83 -15.44
CA PHE A 453 -5.63 30.10 -15.70
C PHE A 453 -6.84 30.88 -15.16
N ARG A 454 -7.95 30.84 -15.88
CA ARG A 454 -9.19 31.53 -15.50
C ARG A 454 -9.75 31.03 -14.18
N GLU A 455 -9.66 29.71 -13.95
CA GLU A 455 -10.09 29.07 -12.70
C GLU A 455 -9.34 29.66 -11.49
N GLU A 456 -8.04 29.93 -11.66
CA GLU A 456 -7.22 30.54 -10.60
C GLU A 456 -7.65 32.00 -10.34
N LEU A 457 -8.04 32.75 -11.39
CA LEU A 457 -8.57 34.10 -11.23
C LEU A 457 -9.89 34.10 -10.45
N PHE A 458 -10.81 33.18 -10.80
CA PHE A 458 -12.08 33.04 -10.07
C PHE A 458 -11.84 32.67 -8.61
N GLN A 459 -10.94 31.72 -8.35
CA GLN A 459 -10.55 31.35 -7.00
C GLN A 459 -9.93 32.52 -6.22
N ALA A 460 -9.07 33.31 -6.86
CA ALA A 460 -8.42 34.48 -6.24
C ALA A 460 -9.43 35.58 -5.91
N ILE A 461 -10.42 35.79 -6.76
CA ILE A 461 -11.53 36.75 -6.51
C ILE A 461 -12.42 36.22 -5.38
N GLY A 462 -12.84 34.95 -5.42
CA GLY A 462 -13.70 34.34 -4.40
C GLY A 462 -13.05 34.31 -3.02
N SER A 463 -11.73 34.08 -2.97
CA SER A 463 -10.96 34.13 -1.72
C SER A 463 -10.60 35.53 -1.26
N LYS A 464 -10.98 36.58 -2.03
CA LYS A 464 -10.64 37.98 -1.81
C LYS A 464 -9.13 38.32 -1.87
N ASN A 465 -8.33 37.41 -2.45
CA ASN A 465 -6.91 37.67 -2.74
C ASN A 465 -6.76 38.68 -3.89
N VAL A 466 -7.71 38.68 -4.82
CA VAL A 466 -7.87 39.73 -5.85
C VAL A 466 -9.16 40.46 -5.57
N VAL A 467 -9.05 41.77 -5.39
CA VAL A 467 -10.19 42.69 -5.21
C VAL A 467 -10.32 43.51 -6.47
N LEU A 468 -11.43 43.34 -7.19
CA LEU A 468 -11.71 44.06 -8.42
C LEU A 468 -11.95 45.56 -8.13
N GLY A 469 -11.29 46.45 -8.88
CA GLY A 469 -11.34 47.89 -8.64
C GLY A 469 -11.20 48.73 -9.91
N THR A 470 -10.81 49.99 -9.75
CA THR A 470 -10.70 50.94 -10.85
C THR A 470 -9.63 50.60 -11.89
N ALA A 471 -8.57 49.89 -11.48
CA ALA A 471 -7.54 49.41 -12.41
C ALA A 471 -8.11 48.37 -13.39
N ASP A 472 -8.96 47.49 -12.91
CA ASP A 472 -9.62 46.44 -13.70
C ASP A 472 -10.62 47.07 -14.69
N LEU A 473 -11.36 48.09 -14.25
CA LEU A 473 -12.26 48.85 -15.12
C LEU A 473 -11.51 49.53 -16.27
N ASN A 474 -10.37 50.16 -15.99
CA ASN A 474 -9.56 50.83 -17.00
C ASN A 474 -9.08 49.87 -18.09
N VAL A 475 -8.63 48.67 -17.71
CA VAL A 475 -8.17 47.64 -18.65
C VAL A 475 -9.32 47.07 -19.49
N LEU A 476 -10.52 46.99 -18.92
CA LEU A 476 -11.72 46.54 -19.63
C LEU A 476 -12.23 47.58 -20.62
N HIS A 477 -12.14 48.88 -20.28
CA HIS A 477 -12.59 50.01 -21.12
C HIS A 477 -11.53 50.51 -22.11
N GLU A 478 -10.26 50.07 -22.02
CA GLU A 478 -9.26 50.35 -23.05
C GLU A 478 -9.72 49.83 -24.41
N LYS A 479 -10.26 50.73 -25.24
CA LYS A 479 -10.56 50.47 -26.64
C LYS A 479 -9.27 50.02 -27.32
N GLN A 480 -9.32 48.93 -28.06
CA GLN A 480 -8.25 48.50 -28.95
C GLN A 480 -7.81 49.67 -29.84
N GLY A 481 -6.84 50.41 -29.38
CA GLY A 481 -6.08 51.29 -30.25
C GLY A 481 -5.33 50.40 -31.24
N ASN A 482 -5.64 50.61 -32.49
CA ASN A 482 -5.13 50.01 -33.70
C ASN A 482 -3.60 49.84 -33.62
N LYS A 483 -3.10 48.72 -33.10
CA LYS A 483 -1.70 48.33 -33.28
C LYS A 483 -1.63 47.48 -34.53
N GLY A 484 -1.27 48.24 -35.61
CA GLY A 484 -1.01 47.70 -36.92
C GLY A 484 -0.07 46.50 -36.88
N ASN A 485 -0.34 45.61 -37.81
CA ASN A 485 0.45 44.48 -38.23
C ASN A 485 1.95 44.63 -37.93
N SER A 486 2.45 43.94 -36.96
CA SER A 486 3.85 43.57 -36.86
C SER A 486 3.97 42.07 -36.61
N TRP A 487 3.68 41.32 -37.65
CA TRP A 487 3.91 39.87 -37.71
C TRP A 487 5.39 39.51 -38.03
N THR A 488 6.32 40.46 -37.88
CA THR A 488 7.71 40.31 -38.32
C THR A 488 8.72 40.06 -37.20
N HIS A 489 8.28 39.77 -35.95
CA HIS A 489 9.21 39.58 -34.86
C HIS A 489 9.29 38.13 -34.29
N PHE A 490 8.76 37.15 -34.99
CA PHE A 490 8.90 35.74 -34.55
C PHE A 490 9.63 34.84 -35.55
N ILE A 491 10.78 35.33 -36.10
CA ILE A 491 11.79 34.43 -36.69
C ILE A 491 13.17 34.85 -36.24
N PRO A 492 13.70 34.32 -35.14
CA PRO A 492 15.14 34.30 -34.96
C PRO A 492 15.60 32.90 -35.36
N PHE A 493 16.31 32.79 -36.44
CA PHE A 493 17.46 31.91 -36.55
C PHE A 493 17.86 31.68 -38.00
N LEU A 494 18.76 32.55 -38.46
CA LEU A 494 19.82 32.15 -39.34
C LEU A 494 20.95 33.16 -39.18
N LYS A 495 21.92 32.86 -38.34
CA LYS A 495 23.23 33.51 -38.41
C LYS A 495 24.36 32.44 -38.39
N LYS A 496 25.13 32.55 -39.46
CA LYS A 496 26.31 31.79 -39.86
C LYS A 496 27.43 31.82 -38.79
N LYS A 497 28.18 30.75 -38.85
CA LYS A 497 29.48 30.53 -38.22
C LYS A 497 30.53 31.57 -38.65
N SER A 498 31.45 31.91 -37.75
CA SER A 498 32.90 31.78 -37.94
C SER A 498 33.69 32.17 -36.68
N PRO A 499 35.02 31.92 -36.58
CA PRO A 499 35.57 31.28 -35.41
C PRO A 499 36.71 32.07 -34.72
N SER A 500 37.24 31.46 -33.67
CA SER A 500 38.54 31.76 -33.00
C SER A 500 38.40 32.52 -31.66
N SER A 501 38.96 32.11 -30.63
CA SER A 501 40.18 31.54 -30.11
C SER A 501 40.33 31.87 -28.62
N LYS A 502 40.74 30.89 -27.86
CA LYS A 502 41.67 30.93 -26.70
C LYS A 502 41.26 31.49 -25.33
N THR A 503 41.22 30.51 -24.44
CA THR A 503 41.92 30.36 -23.13
C THR A 503 41.55 31.28 -21.95
N LYS A 504 41.08 30.71 -20.87
CA LYS A 504 41.71 30.41 -19.57
C LYS A 504 40.74 30.31 -18.41
N GLU A 505 40.88 29.19 -17.72
CA GLU A 505 40.84 28.98 -16.27
C GLU A 505 39.66 29.46 -15.37
N LYS A 506 39.03 28.43 -14.82
CA LYS A 506 38.38 28.13 -13.53
C LYS A 506 38.30 29.27 -12.45
N PRO A 507 37.29 29.29 -11.53
CA PRO A 507 36.95 28.14 -10.72
C PRO A 507 35.43 27.92 -10.45
N THR A 508 35.12 26.67 -10.19
CA THR A 508 34.08 26.05 -9.33
C THR A 508 32.96 26.95 -8.79
N SER A 509 31.78 26.73 -9.29
CA SER A 509 30.53 26.83 -8.53
C SER A 509 29.59 25.73 -9.03
N GLU A 510 29.13 24.91 -8.11
CA GLU A 510 28.19 23.83 -8.31
C GLU A 510 26.92 24.34 -9.00
N GLN A 511 26.70 23.94 -10.23
CA GLN A 511 25.43 24.14 -10.91
C GLN A 511 24.55 22.91 -10.66
N PRO A 512 23.26 23.08 -10.36
CA PRO A 512 22.34 21.97 -10.23
C PRO A 512 22.23 21.23 -11.57
N ILE A 513 22.42 19.93 -11.53
CA ILE A 513 22.34 19.02 -12.68
C ILE A 513 20.92 19.11 -13.25
N SER A 514 20.78 19.63 -14.45
CA SER A 514 19.55 19.65 -15.22
C SER A 514 19.24 18.20 -15.64
N ILE A 515 18.27 17.58 -14.99
CA ILE A 515 17.75 16.26 -15.35
C ILE A 515 16.89 16.42 -16.61
N ASP A 516 17.33 15.80 -17.69
CA ASP A 516 16.55 15.72 -18.93
C ASP A 516 15.40 14.73 -18.75
N ARG A 517 14.20 15.24 -18.42
CA ARG A 517 12.97 14.47 -18.19
C ARG A 517 12.48 13.65 -19.40
N LYS A 518 13.18 13.68 -20.52
CA LYS A 518 12.80 13.00 -21.78
C LYS A 518 13.60 11.72 -22.07
N LYS A 519 14.59 11.37 -21.28
CA LYS A 519 15.30 10.11 -21.43
C LYS A 519 14.81 9.10 -20.41
N THR A 520 14.01 8.17 -20.88
CA THR A 520 13.69 6.94 -20.16
C THR A 520 14.98 6.16 -19.93
N VAL A 521 15.35 5.93 -18.68
CA VAL A 521 16.46 5.03 -18.35
C VAL A 521 15.94 3.62 -18.59
N VAL A 522 16.38 3.00 -19.67
CA VAL A 522 16.11 1.59 -19.93
C VAL A 522 17.07 0.79 -19.05
N LEU A 523 16.54 0.06 -18.08
CA LEU A 523 17.32 -0.87 -17.25
C LEU A 523 17.78 -2.03 -18.12
N ASN A 524 19.09 -2.12 -18.37
CA ASN A 524 19.76 -3.23 -19.04
C ASN A 524 20.38 -4.15 -17.97
N GLU A 525 20.64 -5.40 -18.33
CA GLU A 525 21.22 -6.43 -17.43
C GLU A 525 22.49 -5.96 -16.70
N GLU A 526 23.29 -5.07 -17.31
CA GLU A 526 24.50 -4.50 -16.72
C GLU A 526 24.21 -3.42 -15.65
N ASN A 527 23.02 -2.85 -15.62
CA ASN A 527 22.66 -1.73 -14.73
C ASN A 527 21.78 -2.14 -13.56
N ILE A 528 21.14 -3.29 -13.63
CA ILE A 528 20.14 -3.75 -12.62
C ILE A 528 20.75 -3.96 -11.23
N GLN A 529 22.03 -4.35 -11.16
CA GLN A 529 22.72 -4.61 -9.89
C GLN A 529 23.07 -3.36 -9.07
N ASN A 530 22.84 -2.16 -9.63
CA ASN A 530 23.24 -0.89 -9.03
C ASN A 530 22.06 -0.07 -8.48
N PHE A 531 20.86 -0.65 -8.38
CA PHE A 531 19.68 0.08 -7.92
C PHE A 531 19.16 -0.48 -6.61
N ILE A 532 18.91 0.41 -5.65
CA ILE A 532 18.18 0.10 -4.42
C ILE A 532 16.77 0.63 -4.57
N ILE A 533 15.79 -0.24 -4.42
CA ILE A 533 14.37 0.16 -4.46
C ILE A 533 14.05 0.92 -3.17
N ALA A 534 13.49 2.12 -3.32
CA ALA A 534 13.12 2.95 -2.18
C ALA A 534 11.99 2.30 -1.37
N GLU A 535 12.23 2.07 -0.08
CA GLU A 535 11.23 1.48 0.84
C GLU A 535 10.00 2.37 1.05
N CYS A 536 10.11 3.65 0.76
CA CYS A 536 9.02 4.61 0.98
C CYS A 536 7.88 4.52 -0.04
N CYS A 537 8.13 4.01 -1.25
CA CYS A 537 7.15 4.01 -2.34
C CYS A 537 6.99 2.66 -3.04
N HIS A 538 7.87 1.67 -2.77
CA HIS A 538 7.81 0.33 -3.35
C HIS A 538 7.49 0.32 -4.86
N PRO A 539 8.31 0.99 -5.70
CA PRO A 539 8.04 1.07 -7.13
C PRO A 539 8.05 -0.32 -7.77
N ILE A 540 7.16 -0.53 -8.72
CA ILE A 540 7.11 -1.77 -9.52
C ILE A 540 7.62 -1.50 -10.94
N PRO A 541 8.07 -2.52 -11.67
CA PRO A 541 8.48 -2.37 -13.07
C PRO A 541 7.35 -1.76 -13.91
N GLY A 542 7.59 -0.55 -14.43
CA GLY A 542 6.62 0.25 -15.19
C GLY A 542 6.15 1.51 -14.48
N ASP A 543 6.48 1.71 -13.21
CA ASP A 543 6.27 2.97 -12.50
C ASP A 543 7.25 4.03 -13.03
N ASP A 544 6.78 5.27 -13.20
CA ASP A 544 7.63 6.43 -13.44
C ASP A 544 8.31 6.82 -12.13
N VAL A 545 9.58 6.45 -11.98
CA VAL A 545 10.34 6.75 -10.77
C VAL A 545 11.46 7.73 -11.05
N LEU A 546 11.73 8.60 -10.08
CA LEU A 546 12.93 9.44 -10.07
C LEU A 546 14.02 8.68 -9.29
N GLY A 547 15.06 8.27 -10.01
CA GLY A 547 16.26 7.71 -9.39
C GLY A 547 17.18 8.81 -8.85
N TYR A 548 17.68 8.63 -7.65
CA TYR A 548 18.72 9.45 -7.05
C TYR A 548 20.04 8.67 -7.09
N ILE A 549 21.11 9.31 -7.54
CA ILE A 549 22.45 8.72 -7.52
C ILE A 549 23.16 9.24 -6.27
N ASP A 550 23.43 8.38 -5.32
CA ASP A 550 24.20 8.73 -4.15
C ASP A 550 25.69 8.84 -4.47
N SER A 551 26.42 9.66 -3.69
CA SER A 551 27.85 9.94 -3.87
C SER A 551 28.74 8.70 -3.78
N ASP A 552 28.26 7.65 -3.17
CA ASP A 552 28.96 6.37 -2.98
C ASP A 552 28.67 5.33 -4.07
N LYS A 553 27.97 5.75 -5.14
CA LYS A 553 27.55 4.88 -6.27
C LYS A 553 26.52 3.81 -5.91
#